data_8c0f8e0260ceb26d9d51e5fd753edd13
#
_entry.id   8c0f8e0260ceb26d9d51e5fd753edd13
#
_cell.length_a   1.000
_cell.length_b   1.000
_cell.length_c   1.000
_cell.angle_alpha   90.00
_cell.angle_beta   90.00
_cell.angle_gamma   90.00
#
_symmetry.space_group_name_H-M   'P 1'
#
loop_
_entity.id
_entity.type
_entity.pdbx_description
1 polymer ?
#
loop_
_entity_poly.entity_id
_entity_poly.type
_entity_poly.pdbx_seq_one_letter_code
_entity_poly.pdbx_strand_id
1 'polypeptide(L)'
;MYRNIIKVNKYVNPQNISIPVGLNISRYKSTEEKLKTQVKDFPGRPLYLDAQATTPLDPRVLDVMLPFLTSYYGNPHSRTHAYGWETEKAVEKAREQVAHIINADPKEIIFTSGATESNNIATKGVARFYASKKKHIITTQTEHKCVLDSCRALEAEGFRVTYLPVRQNGIISMEDLEKAMTPDTSLVSIMSVNNEIGVKQPISEIGKLCKQKKIFFHTDSAQAVGKIPLDVQAMNIDLMSISGHKIYGPKGIGALYVRRRPRVRLEALQSGGGQERGLRSGTVPAPLAVGFGEACEISEKEMKYDYKWIEQLSDRLLKKIYGSLSHVIRNGDPEQSYHGCINLSFAYVEGESLLMALKDIALSSGSACTSASLEPSYVLRAIGADEDLAHSSIRFGIGRFTTIEEIDYTAEKCIQHVTRLREMSPLWEMVQEGIDLKSIQWSQH
;
A
#
# COMPACT_ATOMS: atom_id res chain seq x y z
N MET A 1 -40.53 11.64 -0.11
CA MET A 1 -40.24 10.40 -0.88
C MET A 1 -39.63 9.28 -0.03
N TYR A 2 -39.52 9.43 1.30
CA TYR A 2 -38.95 8.46 2.23
C TYR A 2 -39.93 7.70 3.12
N ARG A 3 -41.25 7.89 2.92
CA ARG A 3 -42.29 7.25 3.78
C ARG A 3 -42.84 5.92 3.29
N ASN A 4 -42.45 5.45 2.10
CA ASN A 4 -43.01 4.21 1.51
C ASN A 4 -42.13 2.97 1.58
N ILE A 5 -40.97 3.03 2.24
CA ILE A 5 -40.06 1.86 2.33
C ILE A 5 -40.25 1.06 3.62
N ILE A 6 -41.02 1.57 4.60
CA ILE A 6 -41.14 0.92 5.92
C ILE A 6 -42.45 0.08 6.06
N LYS A 7 -43.16 -0.21 4.99
CA LYS A 7 -44.39 -1.02 5.05
C LYS A 7 -44.25 -2.47 4.53
N VAL A 8 -43.04 -2.99 4.44
CA VAL A 8 -42.86 -4.40 4.06
C VAL A 8 -42.27 -5.17 5.23
N ASN A 9 -43.08 -6.11 5.72
CA ASN A 9 -42.75 -7.28 6.51
C ASN A 9 -42.88 -7.25 8.03
N LYS A 10 -44.14 -7.53 8.44
CA LYS A 10 -44.39 -8.14 9.74
C LYS A 10 -44.50 -9.69 9.72
N TYR A 11 -44.39 -10.33 8.56
CA TYR A 11 -44.51 -11.80 8.45
C TYR A 11 -43.67 -12.33 7.28
N VAL A 12 -42.39 -12.60 7.50
CA VAL A 12 -41.62 -13.46 6.61
C VAL A 12 -40.82 -14.43 7.46
N ASN A 13 -41.15 -15.71 7.31
CA ASN A 13 -40.45 -16.84 7.87
C ASN A 13 -39.01 -16.85 7.33
N PRO A 14 -37.97 -16.91 8.17
CA PRO A 14 -36.56 -16.84 7.74
C PRO A 14 -36.11 -17.95 6.79
N GLN A 15 -36.95 -19.04 6.64
CA GLN A 15 -36.61 -20.15 5.77
C GLN A 15 -37.04 -19.98 4.31
N ASN A 16 -37.75 -18.89 3.95
CA ASN A 16 -38.27 -18.67 2.60
C ASN A 16 -37.91 -17.30 1.99
N ILE A 17 -36.79 -16.73 2.37
CA ILE A 17 -36.23 -15.59 1.63
C ILE A 17 -35.45 -16.17 0.44
N SER A 18 -36.14 -16.49 -0.63
CA SER A 18 -35.52 -16.49 -1.95
C SER A 18 -35.21 -15.05 -2.30
N ILE A 19 -33.99 -14.59 -1.97
CA ILE A 19 -33.39 -13.42 -2.60
C ILE A 19 -33.49 -13.71 -4.10
N PRO A 20 -33.98 -12.77 -4.93
CA PRO A 20 -33.82 -12.93 -6.36
C PRO A 20 -32.32 -12.89 -6.63
N VAL A 21 -31.67 -14.05 -6.59
CA VAL A 21 -30.30 -14.28 -7.00
C VAL A 21 -30.29 -14.17 -8.51
N GLY A 22 -30.46 -12.95 -9.01
CA GLY A 22 -30.15 -12.59 -10.38
C GLY A 22 -28.65 -12.46 -10.63
N LEU A 23 -27.84 -12.67 -9.61
CA LEU A 23 -26.38 -12.79 -9.70
C LEU A 23 -26.01 -14.27 -9.74
N ASN A 24 -26.11 -14.81 -10.93
CA ASN A 24 -25.74 -16.17 -11.25
C ASN A 24 -24.23 -16.35 -11.02
N ILE A 25 -23.84 -17.10 -9.97
CA ILE A 25 -22.44 -17.42 -9.62
C ILE A 25 -21.70 -18.12 -10.78
N SER A 26 -22.43 -18.71 -11.74
CA SER A 26 -21.85 -19.26 -12.98
C SER A 26 -21.25 -18.20 -13.92
N ARG A 27 -21.47 -16.90 -13.69
CA ARG A 27 -20.86 -15.79 -14.46
C ARG A 27 -19.46 -15.42 -14.01
N TYR A 28 -18.88 -16.07 -13.01
CA TYR A 28 -17.47 -15.93 -12.65
C TYR A 28 -16.52 -16.71 -13.59
N LYS A 29 -16.96 -16.97 -14.81
CA LYS A 29 -16.05 -17.39 -15.89
C LYS A 29 -15.24 -16.18 -16.33
N SER A 30 -13.96 -16.22 -15.98
CA SER A 30 -12.88 -15.29 -16.26
C SER A 30 -13.08 -13.85 -15.73
N THR A 31 -12.19 -13.44 -14.87
CA THR A 31 -12.00 -12.07 -14.36
C THR A 31 -11.88 -11.06 -15.53
N GLU A 32 -11.36 -11.48 -16.67
CA GLU A 32 -11.24 -10.71 -17.90
C GLU A 32 -12.57 -10.23 -18.50
N GLU A 33 -13.61 -11.09 -18.55
CA GLU A 33 -14.90 -10.69 -19.14
C GLU A 33 -15.64 -9.64 -18.31
N LYS A 34 -15.52 -9.70 -16.99
CA LYS A 34 -16.20 -8.75 -16.10
C LYS A 34 -15.56 -7.37 -16.09
N LEU A 35 -14.24 -7.29 -16.20
CA LEU A 35 -13.53 -6.01 -16.31
C LEU A 35 -13.77 -5.34 -17.65
N LYS A 36 -13.82 -6.13 -18.75
CA LYS A 36 -14.27 -5.61 -20.04
C LYS A 36 -15.67 -5.01 -19.97
N THR A 37 -16.55 -5.59 -19.15
CA THR A 37 -17.90 -5.05 -18.91
C THR A 37 -17.85 -3.78 -18.06
N GLN A 38 -17.06 -3.73 -16.98
CA GLN A 38 -16.96 -2.54 -16.12
C GLN A 38 -16.35 -1.33 -16.84
N VAL A 39 -15.33 -1.54 -17.68
CA VAL A 39 -14.74 -0.47 -18.49
C VAL A 39 -15.69 0.00 -19.59
N LYS A 40 -16.52 -0.89 -20.16
CA LYS A 40 -17.55 -0.54 -21.15
C LYS A 40 -18.74 0.20 -20.54
N ASP A 41 -19.08 -0.06 -19.28
CA ASP A 41 -20.24 0.54 -18.61
C ASP A 41 -20.01 2.01 -18.18
N PHE A 42 -18.78 2.53 -18.31
CA PHE A 42 -18.43 3.92 -18.01
C PHE A 42 -17.62 4.55 -19.16
N PRO A 43 -18.24 4.86 -20.29
CA PRO A 43 -17.55 5.51 -21.42
C PRO A 43 -16.97 6.86 -20.95
N GLY A 44 -15.69 7.06 -21.20
CA GLY A 44 -14.93 8.27 -20.80
C GLY A 44 -14.20 8.17 -19.46
N ARG A 45 -14.24 7.03 -18.78
CA ARG A 45 -13.44 6.84 -17.57
C ARG A 45 -12.01 6.40 -17.96
N PRO A 46 -10.95 7.02 -17.39
CA PRO A 46 -9.56 6.62 -17.62
C PRO A 46 -9.31 5.16 -17.26
N LEU A 47 -8.38 4.50 -17.97
CA LEU A 47 -7.82 3.22 -17.55
C LEU A 47 -7.13 3.36 -16.19
N TYR A 48 -7.21 2.35 -15.34
CA TYR A 48 -6.68 2.44 -13.98
C TYR A 48 -5.36 1.69 -13.80
N LEU A 49 -4.26 2.42 -13.77
CA LEU A 49 -2.92 1.92 -13.47
C LEU A 49 -2.28 2.63 -12.27
N ASP A 50 -3.03 2.75 -11.17
CA ASP A 50 -2.57 3.37 -9.91
C ASP A 50 -2.88 2.50 -8.68
N ALA A 51 -2.65 1.18 -8.80
CA ALA A 51 -2.97 0.19 -7.76
C ALA A 51 -2.23 0.42 -6.42
N GLN A 52 -1.13 1.19 -6.40
CA GLN A 52 -0.43 1.59 -5.17
C GLN A 52 -1.15 2.70 -4.41
N ALA A 53 -1.92 3.55 -5.10
CA ALA A 53 -2.72 4.58 -4.42
C ALA A 53 -3.94 3.95 -3.73
N THR A 54 -4.68 3.11 -4.42
CA THR A 54 -5.80 2.31 -3.91
C THR A 54 -6.15 1.22 -4.90
N THR A 55 -6.90 0.21 -4.47
CA THR A 55 -7.44 -0.81 -5.37
C THR A 55 -8.97 -0.72 -5.41
N PRO A 56 -9.64 -1.18 -6.48
CA PRO A 56 -11.08 -1.40 -6.46
C PRO A 56 -11.43 -2.43 -5.39
N LEU A 57 -12.64 -2.36 -4.87
CA LEU A 57 -13.17 -3.39 -3.99
C LEU A 57 -13.44 -4.65 -4.79
N ASP A 58 -12.94 -5.81 -4.35
CA ASP A 58 -13.26 -7.09 -4.98
C ASP A 58 -14.76 -7.38 -4.80
N PRO A 59 -15.49 -7.76 -5.86
CA PRO A 59 -16.91 -8.06 -5.76
C PRO A 59 -17.25 -9.12 -4.70
N ARG A 60 -16.39 -10.11 -4.51
CA ARG A 60 -16.55 -11.15 -3.47
C ARG A 60 -16.47 -10.56 -2.06
N VAL A 61 -15.62 -9.56 -1.88
CA VAL A 61 -15.51 -8.80 -0.63
C VAL A 61 -16.78 -8.00 -0.37
N LEU A 62 -17.34 -7.35 -1.41
CA LEU A 62 -18.60 -6.63 -1.27
C LEU A 62 -19.74 -7.56 -0.84
N ASP A 63 -19.81 -8.74 -1.44
CA ASP A 63 -20.88 -9.72 -1.16
C ASP A 63 -20.91 -10.11 0.32
N VAL A 64 -19.74 -10.32 0.96
CA VAL A 64 -19.68 -10.67 2.39
C VAL A 64 -19.91 -9.47 3.31
N MET A 65 -19.70 -8.24 2.84
CA MET A 65 -19.96 -7.00 3.61
C MET A 65 -21.44 -6.67 3.68
N LEU A 66 -22.19 -6.89 2.61
CA LEU A 66 -23.59 -6.46 2.46
C LEU A 66 -24.51 -6.90 3.61
N PRO A 67 -24.47 -8.15 4.09
CA PRO A 67 -25.29 -8.58 5.23
C PRO A 67 -25.04 -7.77 6.50
N PHE A 68 -23.80 -7.36 6.74
CA PHE A 68 -23.42 -6.57 7.93
C PHE A 68 -23.75 -5.08 7.82
N LEU A 69 -24.02 -4.59 6.62
CA LEU A 69 -24.54 -3.24 6.38
C LEU A 69 -26.06 -3.15 6.53
N THR A 70 -26.78 -4.28 6.45
CA THR A 70 -28.25 -4.32 6.37
C THR A 70 -28.90 -5.13 7.49
N SER A 71 -28.60 -6.41 7.61
CA SER A 71 -29.31 -7.36 8.49
C SER A 71 -28.57 -7.66 9.79
N TYR A 72 -27.24 -7.81 9.75
CA TYR A 72 -26.38 -8.13 10.89
C TYR A 72 -25.67 -6.87 11.43
N TYR A 73 -26.39 -5.80 11.67
CA TYR A 73 -25.87 -4.50 12.05
C TYR A 73 -25.53 -4.33 13.54
N GLY A 74 -25.46 -5.45 14.28
CA GLY A 74 -25.17 -5.43 15.72
C GLY A 74 -23.80 -4.84 16.06
N ASN A 75 -23.69 -4.24 17.25
CA ASN A 75 -22.39 -3.82 17.80
C ASN A 75 -21.66 -5.06 18.33
N PRO A 76 -20.44 -5.38 17.87
CA PRO A 76 -19.69 -6.58 18.31
C PRO A 76 -19.33 -6.58 19.79
N HIS A 77 -19.50 -5.45 20.50
CA HIS A 77 -19.26 -5.33 21.94
C HIS A 77 -20.53 -5.48 22.78
N SER A 78 -21.71 -5.65 22.16
CA SER A 78 -22.97 -5.91 22.85
C SER A 78 -23.06 -7.37 23.27
N ARG A 79 -22.96 -7.64 24.58
CA ARG A 79 -22.84 -9.00 25.13
C ARG A 79 -24.15 -9.66 25.55
N THR A 80 -25.27 -8.93 25.49
CA THR A 80 -26.54 -9.34 26.09
C THR A 80 -27.58 -9.87 25.12
N HIS A 81 -27.32 -9.84 23.81
CA HIS A 81 -28.28 -10.24 22.78
C HIS A 81 -27.62 -10.75 21.50
N ALA A 82 -28.38 -11.50 20.70
CA ALA A 82 -27.93 -12.18 19.49
C ALA A 82 -27.27 -11.24 18.45
N TYR A 83 -27.77 -10.03 18.23
CA TYR A 83 -27.18 -9.07 17.32
C TYR A 83 -25.69 -8.80 17.60
N GLY A 84 -25.34 -8.67 18.89
CA GLY A 84 -23.96 -8.49 19.29
C GLY A 84 -23.12 -9.74 19.06
N TRP A 85 -23.64 -10.91 19.45
CA TRP A 85 -22.92 -12.19 19.35
C TRP A 85 -22.63 -12.58 17.90
N GLU A 86 -23.60 -12.41 16.98
CA GLU A 86 -23.44 -12.67 15.55
C GLU A 86 -22.34 -11.81 14.94
N THR A 87 -22.34 -10.52 15.27
CA THR A 87 -21.36 -9.56 14.78
C THR A 87 -19.98 -9.79 15.41
N GLU A 88 -19.92 -10.08 16.73
CA GLU A 88 -18.66 -10.44 17.40
C GLU A 88 -18.01 -11.64 16.72
N LYS A 89 -18.78 -12.71 16.47
CA LYS A 89 -18.29 -13.92 15.79
C LYS A 89 -17.72 -13.61 14.40
N ALA A 90 -18.39 -12.74 13.65
CA ALA A 90 -17.92 -12.35 12.32
C ALA A 90 -16.64 -11.51 12.36
N VAL A 91 -16.52 -10.58 13.31
CA VAL A 91 -15.31 -9.79 13.52
C VAL A 91 -14.13 -10.65 13.96
N GLU A 92 -14.37 -11.64 14.85
CA GLU A 92 -13.29 -12.56 15.27
C GLU A 92 -12.86 -13.48 14.12
N LYS A 93 -13.79 -13.98 13.27
CA LYS A 93 -13.43 -14.69 12.05
C LYS A 93 -12.57 -13.82 11.13
N ALA A 94 -12.94 -12.57 10.92
CA ALA A 94 -12.14 -11.63 10.12
C ALA A 94 -10.74 -11.45 10.70
N ARG A 95 -10.63 -11.39 12.04
CA ARG A 95 -9.34 -11.29 12.74
C ARG A 95 -8.47 -12.53 12.51
N GLU A 96 -9.08 -13.72 12.50
CA GLU A 96 -8.39 -14.98 12.14
C GLU A 96 -7.87 -14.96 10.71
N GLN A 97 -8.67 -14.48 9.74
CA GLN A 97 -8.27 -14.37 8.34
C GLN A 97 -7.08 -13.39 8.15
N VAL A 98 -7.12 -12.24 8.83
CA VAL A 98 -6.00 -11.28 8.82
C VAL A 98 -4.74 -11.85 9.48
N ALA A 99 -4.89 -12.60 10.57
CA ALA A 99 -3.76 -13.24 11.24
C ALA A 99 -3.12 -14.32 10.38
N HIS A 100 -3.94 -15.12 9.70
CA HIS A 100 -3.51 -16.28 8.92
C HIS A 100 -2.57 -15.88 7.77
N ILE A 101 -2.89 -14.85 7.00
CA ILE A 101 -2.09 -14.41 5.84
C ILE A 101 -0.65 -13.99 6.20
N ILE A 102 -0.38 -13.67 7.47
CA ILE A 102 0.94 -13.28 7.98
C ILE A 102 1.54 -14.26 9.00
N ASN A 103 0.91 -15.44 9.19
CA ASN A 103 1.27 -16.45 10.18
C ASN A 103 1.35 -15.89 11.63
N ALA A 104 0.32 -15.17 12.06
CA ALA A 104 0.16 -14.60 13.40
C ALA A 104 -0.94 -15.29 14.22
N ASP A 105 -0.92 -15.11 15.55
CA ASP A 105 -2.06 -15.44 16.42
C ASP A 105 -3.14 -14.35 16.25
N PRO A 106 -4.44 -14.70 16.09
CA PRO A 106 -5.52 -13.70 16.01
C PRO A 106 -5.52 -12.68 17.16
N LYS A 107 -5.06 -13.09 18.34
CA LYS A 107 -4.91 -12.20 19.49
C LYS A 107 -3.79 -11.16 19.34
N GLU A 108 -2.98 -11.22 18.30
CA GLU A 108 -1.93 -10.26 17.96
C GLU A 108 -2.41 -9.21 16.95
N ILE A 109 -3.63 -9.35 16.42
CA ILE A 109 -4.23 -8.43 15.46
C ILE A 109 -5.09 -7.38 16.18
N ILE A 110 -4.94 -6.13 15.79
CA ILE A 110 -5.70 -4.97 16.26
C ILE A 110 -6.26 -4.27 15.03
N PHE A 111 -7.58 -4.14 14.93
CA PHE A 111 -8.20 -3.39 13.84
C PHE A 111 -7.99 -1.88 14.04
N THR A 112 -7.68 -1.20 12.95
CA THR A 112 -7.43 0.25 12.86
C THR A 112 -8.20 0.82 11.66
N SER A 113 -8.15 2.11 11.46
CA SER A 113 -8.74 2.76 10.27
C SER A 113 -7.90 2.61 8.99
N GLY A 114 -6.70 2.06 9.08
CA GLY A 114 -5.77 1.88 7.97
C GLY A 114 -4.32 1.90 8.41
N ALA A 115 -3.39 1.75 7.45
CA ALA A 115 -1.96 1.71 7.74
C ALA A 115 -1.43 3.00 8.40
N THR A 116 -1.99 4.16 8.06
CA THR A 116 -1.58 5.43 8.70
C THR A 116 -1.80 5.41 10.21
N GLU A 117 -2.97 4.96 10.68
CA GLU A 117 -3.23 4.79 12.11
C GLU A 117 -2.33 3.71 12.72
N SER A 118 -2.18 2.57 12.04
CA SER A 118 -1.32 1.48 12.49
C SER A 118 0.14 1.92 12.66
N ASN A 119 0.70 2.66 11.70
CA ASN A 119 2.06 3.21 11.76
C ASN A 119 2.22 4.20 12.91
N ASN A 120 1.23 5.07 13.14
CA ASN A 120 1.24 5.99 14.29
C ASN A 120 1.24 5.23 15.62
N ILE A 121 0.35 4.24 15.77
CA ILE A 121 0.27 3.42 16.99
C ILE A 121 1.57 2.67 17.23
N ALA A 122 2.14 2.04 16.18
CA ALA A 122 3.39 1.30 16.30
C ALA A 122 4.54 2.23 16.69
N THR A 123 4.77 3.29 15.94
CA THR A 123 5.93 4.17 16.11
C THR A 123 5.83 4.97 17.40
N LYS A 124 4.74 5.72 17.59
CA LYS A 124 4.55 6.56 18.79
C LYS A 124 4.27 5.74 20.04
N GLY A 125 3.46 4.68 19.91
CA GLY A 125 3.09 3.83 21.05
C GLY A 125 4.29 3.11 21.66
N VAL A 126 5.19 2.52 20.84
CA VAL A 126 6.43 1.91 21.34
C VAL A 126 7.35 2.97 21.93
N ALA A 127 7.60 4.05 21.20
CA ALA A 127 8.50 5.11 21.64
C ALA A 127 8.10 5.65 23.02
N ARG A 128 6.84 6.06 23.18
CA ARG A 128 6.34 6.65 24.42
C ARG A 128 6.32 5.65 25.57
N PHE A 129 5.92 4.39 25.32
CA PHE A 129 5.91 3.37 26.37
C PHE A 129 7.30 3.13 26.97
N TYR A 130 8.34 3.14 26.12
CA TYR A 130 9.72 2.88 26.54
C TYR A 130 10.54 4.14 26.82
N ALA A 131 9.95 5.34 26.75
CA ALA A 131 10.62 6.64 26.87
C ALA A 131 11.50 6.84 28.12
N SER A 132 11.14 6.18 29.24
CA SER A 132 11.95 6.22 30.47
C SER A 132 13.27 5.47 30.38
N LYS A 133 13.44 4.59 29.38
CA LYS A 133 14.61 3.70 29.24
C LYS A 133 15.33 3.89 27.92
N LYS A 134 14.62 4.23 26.85
CA LYS A 134 15.14 4.29 25.48
C LYS A 134 14.46 5.40 24.71
N LYS A 135 15.24 6.28 24.10
CA LYS A 135 14.74 7.45 23.37
C LYS A 135 15.26 7.55 21.93
N HIS A 136 15.65 6.43 21.33
CA HIS A 136 16.13 6.42 19.96
C HIS A 136 15.31 5.51 19.06
N ILE A 137 15.02 5.99 17.86
CA ILE A 137 14.27 5.30 16.81
C ILE A 137 15.11 5.34 15.52
N ILE A 138 15.09 4.27 14.76
CA ILE A 138 15.69 4.20 13.43
C ILE A 138 14.61 3.97 12.40
N THR A 139 14.62 4.74 11.33
CA THR A 139 13.75 4.60 10.17
C THR A 139 14.53 4.89 8.89
N THR A 140 13.89 4.84 7.70
CA THR A 140 14.57 5.17 6.44
C THR A 140 14.09 6.52 5.88
N GLN A 141 14.89 7.10 4.97
CA GLN A 141 14.51 8.34 4.27
C GLN A 141 13.35 8.13 3.28
N THR A 142 13.07 6.89 2.90
CA THR A 142 12.11 6.53 1.86
C THR A 142 10.79 5.96 2.40
N GLU A 143 10.55 6.06 3.70
CA GLU A 143 9.30 5.63 4.32
C GLU A 143 8.10 6.45 3.82
N HIS A 144 6.90 5.87 3.96
CA HIS A 144 5.67 6.64 3.74
C HIS A 144 5.60 7.84 4.70
N LYS A 145 5.04 8.97 4.25
CA LYS A 145 4.96 10.21 5.04
C LYS A 145 4.39 10.00 6.45
N CYS A 146 3.41 9.09 6.63
CA CYS A 146 2.84 8.85 7.95
C CYS A 146 3.86 8.28 8.96
N VAL A 147 4.90 7.56 8.53
CA VAL A 147 6.01 7.12 9.38
C VAL A 147 6.97 8.27 9.63
N LEU A 148 7.38 8.99 8.58
CA LEU A 148 8.29 10.15 8.69
C LEU A 148 7.71 11.22 9.61
N ASP A 149 6.43 11.57 9.42
CA ASP A 149 5.77 12.61 10.24
C ASP A 149 5.52 12.13 11.69
N SER A 150 5.30 10.82 11.90
CA SER A 150 5.26 10.24 13.25
C SER A 150 6.62 10.35 13.95
N CYS A 151 7.71 10.13 13.21
CA CYS A 151 9.08 10.30 13.72
C CYS A 151 9.38 11.76 14.03
N ARG A 152 9.01 12.70 13.14
CA ARG A 152 9.17 14.15 13.39
C ARG A 152 8.39 14.63 14.62
N ALA A 153 7.19 14.11 14.82
CA ALA A 153 6.42 14.40 16.04
C ALA A 153 7.14 13.91 17.29
N LEU A 154 7.79 12.74 17.24
CA LEU A 154 8.58 12.22 18.35
C LEU A 154 9.89 13.02 18.57
N GLU A 155 10.51 13.56 17.54
CA GLU A 155 11.64 14.49 17.68
C GLU A 155 11.24 15.73 18.48
N ALA A 156 10.04 16.29 18.20
CA ALA A 156 9.49 17.39 18.97
C ALA A 156 9.18 17.03 20.44
N GLU A 157 8.99 15.75 20.75
CA GLU A 157 8.84 15.20 22.10
C GLU A 157 10.19 14.85 22.77
N GLY A 158 11.32 15.14 22.10
CA GLY A 158 12.68 14.92 22.61
C GLY A 158 13.24 13.52 22.38
N PHE A 159 12.70 12.76 21.42
CA PHE A 159 13.32 11.52 20.94
C PHE A 159 14.37 11.84 19.89
N ARG A 160 15.39 11.00 19.81
CA ARG A 160 16.36 11.01 18.73
C ARG A 160 15.89 10.07 17.62
N VAL A 161 15.90 10.53 16.37
CA VAL A 161 15.56 9.71 15.20
C VAL A 161 16.75 9.66 14.24
N THR A 162 17.09 8.47 13.78
CA THR A 162 18.04 8.26 12.69
C THR A 162 17.28 7.87 11.43
N TYR A 163 17.38 8.71 10.40
CA TYR A 163 16.84 8.44 9.07
C TYR A 163 17.94 7.83 8.20
N LEU A 164 17.93 6.52 8.05
CA LEU A 164 18.93 5.80 7.25
C LEU A 164 18.82 6.18 5.78
N PRO A 165 19.95 6.47 5.12
CA PRO A 165 19.96 6.60 3.68
C PRO A 165 19.71 5.23 3.03
N VAL A 166 19.23 5.27 1.80
CA VAL A 166 19.15 4.12 0.92
C VAL A 166 20.21 4.23 -0.18
N ARG A 167 20.60 3.09 -0.74
CA ARG A 167 21.47 3.07 -1.91
C ARG A 167 20.71 3.54 -3.15
N GLN A 168 21.41 3.79 -4.25
CA GLN A 168 20.80 4.21 -5.52
C GLN A 168 19.71 3.23 -6.02
N ASN A 169 19.82 1.95 -5.70
CA ASN A 169 18.79 0.95 -5.99
C ASN A 169 17.61 0.97 -5.00
N GLY A 170 17.60 1.86 -4.01
CA GLY A 170 16.52 2.01 -3.03
C GLY A 170 16.59 1.05 -1.84
N ILE A 171 17.59 0.16 -1.76
CA ILE A 171 17.76 -0.80 -0.66
C ILE A 171 18.67 -0.19 0.42
N ILE A 172 18.33 -0.42 1.69
CA ILE A 172 19.20 0.00 2.81
C ILE A 172 20.51 -0.79 2.86
N SER A 173 21.53 -0.21 3.50
CA SER A 173 22.73 -0.92 3.88
C SER A 173 22.52 -1.57 5.25
N MET A 174 22.67 -2.90 5.34
CA MET A 174 22.59 -3.62 6.62
C MET A 174 23.71 -3.21 7.57
N GLU A 175 24.88 -2.86 7.04
CA GLU A 175 26.01 -2.34 7.81
C GLU A 175 25.68 -0.98 8.44
N ASP A 176 25.07 -0.08 7.68
CA ASP A 176 24.68 1.25 8.19
C ASP A 176 23.55 1.13 9.23
N LEU A 177 22.61 0.20 9.03
CA LEU A 177 21.60 -0.11 10.04
C LEU A 177 22.25 -0.61 11.33
N GLU A 178 23.19 -1.53 11.25
CA GLU A 178 23.87 -2.07 12.44
C GLU A 178 24.67 -0.98 13.18
N LYS A 179 25.39 -0.13 12.46
CA LYS A 179 26.13 1.00 13.02
C LYS A 179 25.24 2.05 13.70
N ALA A 180 24.02 2.26 13.16
CA ALA A 180 23.06 3.19 13.75
C ALA A 180 22.41 2.68 15.04
N MET A 181 22.39 1.37 15.27
CA MET A 181 21.82 0.76 16.48
C MET A 181 22.67 1.08 17.72
N THR A 182 22.02 1.58 18.75
CA THR A 182 22.62 1.90 20.06
C THR A 182 21.86 1.22 21.19
N PRO A 183 22.42 1.13 22.41
CA PRO A 183 21.68 0.63 23.57
C PRO A 183 20.39 1.41 23.88
N ASP A 184 20.32 2.66 23.44
CA ASP A 184 19.17 3.55 23.58
C ASP A 184 18.10 3.34 22.49
N THR A 185 18.38 2.53 21.48
CA THR A 185 17.42 2.26 20.38
C THR A 185 16.26 1.40 20.89
N SER A 186 15.04 1.90 20.79
CA SER A 186 13.80 1.19 21.13
C SER A 186 13.15 0.49 19.95
N LEU A 187 13.20 1.11 18.77
CA LEU A 187 12.46 0.69 17.59
C LEU A 187 13.28 0.90 16.31
N VAL A 188 13.23 -0.07 15.43
CA VAL A 188 13.56 0.06 14.00
C VAL A 188 12.25 -0.03 13.23
N SER A 189 11.94 0.96 12.38
CA SER A 189 10.74 1.00 11.55
C SER A 189 11.14 1.16 10.09
N ILE A 190 10.99 0.08 9.32
CA ILE A 190 11.38 0.02 7.91
C ILE A 190 10.30 -0.68 7.11
N MET A 191 9.81 -0.04 6.05
CA MET A 191 8.75 -0.57 5.20
C MET A 191 9.18 -1.83 4.44
N SER A 192 8.24 -2.74 4.19
CA SER A 192 8.52 -3.98 3.45
C SER A 192 8.70 -3.74 1.95
N VAL A 193 7.81 -2.95 1.35
CA VAL A 193 7.81 -2.61 -0.08
C VAL A 193 7.53 -1.14 -0.24
N ASN A 194 8.39 -0.44 -0.96
CA ASN A 194 8.21 0.98 -1.20
C ASN A 194 7.02 1.24 -2.14
N ASN A 195 6.18 2.21 -1.77
CA ASN A 195 4.95 2.53 -2.50
C ASN A 195 5.16 3.33 -3.78
N GLU A 196 6.36 3.83 -4.03
CA GLU A 196 6.68 4.67 -5.19
C GLU A 196 7.58 3.97 -6.20
N ILE A 197 8.64 3.32 -5.75
CA ILE A 197 9.62 2.63 -6.60
C ILE A 197 9.52 1.10 -6.55
N GLY A 198 8.62 0.54 -5.72
CA GLY A 198 8.35 -0.89 -5.63
C GLY A 198 9.43 -1.73 -4.95
N VAL A 199 10.52 -1.15 -4.48
CA VAL A 199 11.67 -1.88 -3.92
C VAL A 199 11.29 -2.61 -2.64
N LYS A 200 11.69 -3.88 -2.56
CA LYS A 200 11.56 -4.76 -1.37
C LYS A 200 12.78 -4.60 -0.48
N GLN A 201 12.57 -4.29 0.79
CA GLN A 201 13.64 -4.26 1.78
C GLN A 201 13.96 -5.66 2.31
N PRO A 202 15.19 -5.92 2.80
CA PRO A 202 15.62 -7.22 3.32
C PRO A 202 15.05 -7.49 4.73
N ILE A 203 13.72 -7.65 4.82
CA ILE A 203 12.96 -7.71 6.09
C ILE A 203 13.43 -8.84 7.00
N SER A 204 13.76 -10.01 6.44
CA SER A 204 14.22 -11.15 7.22
C SER A 204 15.57 -10.89 7.91
N GLU A 205 16.51 -10.25 7.20
CA GLU A 205 17.83 -9.87 7.72
C GLU A 205 17.69 -8.77 8.77
N ILE A 206 16.83 -7.77 8.51
CA ILE A 206 16.54 -6.70 9.48
C ILE A 206 15.96 -7.29 10.76
N GLY A 207 14.94 -8.14 10.65
CA GLY A 207 14.30 -8.77 11.81
C GLY A 207 15.27 -9.65 12.61
N LYS A 208 16.13 -10.39 11.93
CA LYS A 208 17.19 -11.19 12.57
C LYS A 208 18.16 -10.30 13.36
N LEU A 209 18.63 -9.21 12.77
CA LEU A 209 19.53 -8.25 13.40
C LEU A 209 18.85 -7.57 14.60
N CYS A 210 17.63 -7.09 14.45
CA CYS A 210 16.86 -6.46 15.53
C CYS A 210 16.68 -7.42 16.72
N LYS A 211 16.33 -8.69 16.46
CA LYS A 211 16.21 -9.71 17.49
C LYS A 211 17.53 -9.95 18.25
N GLN A 212 18.66 -10.02 17.52
CA GLN A 212 19.99 -10.18 18.14
C GLN A 212 20.34 -9.00 19.05
N LYS A 213 20.02 -7.78 18.62
CA LYS A 213 20.28 -6.54 19.39
C LYS A 213 19.21 -6.24 20.45
N LYS A 214 18.13 -7.05 20.55
CA LYS A 214 16.96 -6.84 21.44
C LYS A 214 16.30 -5.48 21.24
N ILE A 215 16.12 -5.09 19.98
CA ILE A 215 15.43 -3.90 19.52
C ILE A 215 14.14 -4.36 18.84
N PHE A 216 13.02 -3.66 19.07
CA PHE A 216 11.77 -3.99 18.39
C PHE A 216 11.83 -3.63 16.91
N PHE A 217 11.23 -4.48 16.09
CA PHE A 217 11.16 -4.29 14.64
C PHE A 217 9.70 -4.11 14.20
N HIS A 218 9.43 -2.93 13.64
CA HIS A 218 8.19 -2.59 12.96
C HIS A 218 8.40 -2.51 11.46
N THR A 219 7.43 -2.99 10.69
CA THR A 219 7.42 -2.81 9.23
C THR A 219 6.06 -2.30 8.74
N ASP A 220 6.07 -1.24 7.93
CA ASP A 220 4.91 -0.87 7.12
C ASP A 220 4.81 -1.85 5.96
N SER A 221 3.81 -2.72 6.01
CA SER A 221 3.55 -3.74 4.99
C SER A 221 2.31 -3.44 4.14
N ALA A 222 1.86 -2.18 4.09
CA ALA A 222 0.69 -1.79 3.30
C ALA A 222 0.81 -2.16 1.81
N GLN A 223 2.03 -2.14 1.26
CA GLN A 223 2.27 -2.52 -0.13
C GLN A 223 2.72 -3.99 -0.30
N ALA A 224 2.83 -4.75 0.79
CA ALA A 224 3.42 -6.09 0.79
C ALA A 224 2.41 -7.21 1.12
N VAL A 225 1.58 -7.04 2.16
CA VAL A 225 0.57 -8.05 2.55
C VAL A 225 -0.35 -8.35 1.37
N GLY A 226 -0.59 -9.64 1.13
CA GLY A 226 -1.43 -10.12 0.04
C GLY A 226 -0.82 -10.01 -1.37
N LYS A 227 0.43 -9.51 -1.47
CA LYS A 227 1.16 -9.34 -2.73
C LYS A 227 2.44 -10.17 -2.78
N ILE A 228 3.12 -10.29 -1.65
CA ILE A 228 4.30 -11.14 -1.45
C ILE A 228 4.13 -11.96 -0.16
N PRO A 229 4.78 -13.13 -0.06
CA PRO A 229 4.73 -13.93 1.17
C PRO A 229 5.37 -13.20 2.35
N LEU A 230 4.66 -13.13 3.46
CA LEU A 230 5.14 -12.59 4.73
C LEU A 230 4.82 -13.55 5.87
N ASP A 231 5.80 -13.78 6.74
CA ASP A 231 5.69 -14.61 7.94
C ASP A 231 6.31 -13.87 9.12
N VAL A 232 5.47 -13.35 10.01
CA VAL A 232 5.94 -12.52 11.13
C VAL A 232 6.80 -13.31 12.13
N GLN A 233 6.65 -14.64 12.19
CA GLN A 233 7.44 -15.48 13.06
C GLN A 233 8.81 -15.76 12.46
N ALA A 234 8.87 -16.23 11.22
CA ALA A 234 10.10 -16.53 10.50
C ALA A 234 10.97 -15.28 10.30
N MET A 235 10.33 -14.14 9.98
CA MET A 235 11.00 -12.87 9.74
C MET A 235 11.28 -12.06 11.01
N ASN A 236 10.93 -12.58 12.20
CA ASN A 236 11.12 -11.91 13.50
C ASN A 236 10.56 -10.48 13.57
N ILE A 237 9.39 -10.26 12.99
CA ILE A 237 8.69 -8.97 13.00
C ILE A 237 7.94 -8.84 14.34
N ASP A 238 8.07 -7.72 15.02
CA ASP A 238 7.40 -7.44 16.29
C ASP A 238 6.11 -6.64 16.11
N LEU A 239 6.06 -5.77 15.09
CA LEU A 239 4.88 -4.99 14.69
C LEU A 239 4.80 -4.92 13.17
N MET A 240 3.58 -4.99 12.64
CA MET A 240 3.34 -4.86 11.20
C MET A 240 2.06 -4.06 10.94
N SER A 241 2.16 -3.04 10.09
CA SER A 241 1.01 -2.25 9.67
C SER A 241 0.45 -2.77 8.35
N ILE A 242 -0.87 -2.92 8.28
CA ILE A 242 -1.60 -3.50 7.14
C ILE A 242 -2.75 -2.58 6.73
N SER A 243 -3.03 -2.50 5.44
CA SER A 243 -4.11 -1.67 4.87
C SER A 243 -5.07 -2.48 4.01
N GLY A 244 -6.37 -2.41 4.29
CA GLY A 244 -7.38 -3.15 3.55
C GLY A 244 -7.51 -2.72 2.09
N HIS A 245 -7.50 -1.41 1.81
CA HIS A 245 -7.71 -0.90 0.46
C HIS A 245 -6.53 -1.08 -0.51
N LYS A 246 -5.44 -1.68 -0.07
CA LYS A 246 -4.29 -2.02 -0.93
C LYS A 246 -4.34 -3.47 -1.42
N ILE A 247 -5.28 -4.27 -0.90
CA ILE A 247 -5.48 -5.68 -1.23
C ILE A 247 -6.92 -5.98 -1.66
N TYR A 248 -7.55 -5.05 -2.35
CA TYR A 248 -8.92 -5.16 -2.86
C TYR A 248 -10.00 -5.27 -1.77
N GLY A 249 -9.65 -4.86 -0.54
CA GLY A 249 -10.55 -4.69 0.58
C GLY A 249 -11.13 -3.28 0.68
N PRO A 250 -12.02 -3.04 1.66
CA PRO A 250 -12.65 -1.74 1.83
C PRO A 250 -11.67 -0.67 2.32
N LYS A 251 -11.96 0.59 1.96
CA LYS A 251 -11.31 1.77 2.52
C LYS A 251 -11.79 2.00 3.94
N GLY A 252 -10.95 2.61 4.78
CA GLY A 252 -11.30 2.95 6.16
C GLY A 252 -11.07 1.83 7.17
N ILE A 253 -10.36 0.77 6.78
CA ILE A 253 -9.96 -0.34 7.65
C ILE A 253 -8.51 -0.77 7.37
N GLY A 254 -7.83 -1.17 8.42
CA GLY A 254 -6.54 -1.83 8.39
C GLY A 254 -6.32 -2.60 9.68
N ALA A 255 -5.12 -3.08 9.88
CA ALA A 255 -4.72 -3.76 11.10
C ALA A 255 -3.30 -3.41 11.51
N LEU A 256 -3.06 -3.50 12.81
CA LEU A 256 -1.74 -3.55 13.40
C LEU A 256 -1.54 -4.93 14.02
N TYR A 257 -0.52 -5.66 13.54
CA TYR A 257 0.01 -6.82 14.24
C TYR A 257 0.92 -6.35 15.37
N VAL A 258 0.73 -6.92 16.56
CA VAL A 258 1.56 -6.65 17.75
C VAL A 258 1.93 -7.96 18.41
N ARG A 259 3.20 -8.33 18.37
CA ARG A 259 3.72 -9.58 18.94
C ARG A 259 3.42 -9.68 20.43
N ARG A 260 2.89 -10.84 20.85
CA ARG A 260 2.56 -11.11 22.26
C ARG A 260 3.66 -11.89 23.02
N ARG A 261 4.51 -12.62 22.31
CA ARG A 261 5.58 -13.44 22.92
C ARG A 261 6.88 -13.35 22.10
N PRO A 262 7.93 -12.63 22.59
CA PRO A 262 7.94 -11.76 23.78
C PRO A 262 6.95 -10.58 23.58
N ARG A 263 6.38 -10.08 24.69
CA ARG A 263 5.34 -9.06 24.62
C ARG A 263 5.90 -7.68 24.26
N VAL A 264 5.44 -7.15 23.13
CA VAL A 264 5.60 -5.73 22.80
C VAL A 264 4.54 -4.93 23.58
N ARG A 265 4.94 -3.86 24.22
CA ARG A 265 4.03 -2.94 24.92
C ARG A 265 3.95 -1.63 24.16
N LEU A 266 2.76 -1.05 24.14
CA LEU A 266 2.43 0.19 23.46
C LEU A 266 1.67 1.10 24.40
N GLU A 267 1.90 2.41 24.29
CA GLU A 267 0.99 3.42 24.79
C GLU A 267 -0.16 3.58 23.77
N ALA A 268 -1.40 3.54 24.25
CA ALA A 268 -2.56 3.74 23.40
C ALA A 268 -2.65 5.21 22.97
N LEU A 269 -2.85 5.45 21.67
CA LEU A 269 -3.01 6.80 21.14
C LEU A 269 -4.46 7.29 21.23
N GLN A 270 -5.43 6.37 21.31
CA GLN A 270 -6.85 6.67 21.35
C GLN A 270 -7.49 6.02 22.56
N SER A 271 -7.88 6.83 23.53
CA SER A 271 -8.59 6.41 24.75
C SER A 271 -10.09 6.28 24.50
N GLY A 272 -10.79 5.44 25.29
CA GLY A 272 -12.24 5.25 25.18
C GLY A 272 -12.71 3.95 25.85
N GLY A 273 -13.66 3.26 25.23
CA GLY A 273 -14.35 2.09 25.79
C GLY A 273 -13.53 0.80 25.89
N GLY A 274 -12.23 0.83 25.66
CA GLY A 274 -11.34 -0.34 25.83
C GLY A 274 -11.40 -1.39 24.71
N GLN A 275 -12.02 -1.07 23.59
CA GLN A 275 -12.02 -1.94 22.40
C GLN A 275 -10.58 -2.25 21.98
N GLU A 276 -10.43 -3.28 21.16
CA GLU A 276 -9.12 -3.74 20.69
C GLU A 276 -8.08 -3.86 21.84
N ARG A 277 -8.53 -4.46 22.93
CA ARG A 277 -7.72 -4.71 24.13
C ARG A 277 -7.14 -3.44 24.79
N GLY A 278 -7.84 -2.32 24.63
CA GLY A 278 -7.44 -1.01 25.17
C GLY A 278 -6.35 -0.31 24.36
N LEU A 279 -5.89 -0.90 23.25
CA LEU A 279 -4.85 -0.31 22.39
C LEU A 279 -5.44 0.64 21.35
N ARG A 280 -6.69 0.39 20.94
CA ARG A 280 -7.42 1.23 20.00
C ARG A 280 -8.91 1.24 20.36
N SER A 281 -9.34 2.27 21.06
CA SER A 281 -10.74 2.41 21.45
C SER A 281 -11.62 2.90 20.30
N GLY A 282 -12.92 2.62 20.39
CA GLY A 282 -13.92 2.94 19.37
C GLY A 282 -14.55 1.67 18.80
N THR A 283 -15.84 1.74 18.48
CA THR A 283 -16.58 0.62 17.92
C THR A 283 -15.90 0.08 16.67
N VAL A 284 -15.65 -1.23 16.63
CA VAL A 284 -15.08 -1.89 15.45
C VAL A 284 -16.12 -1.86 14.33
N PRO A 285 -15.79 -1.33 13.15
CA PRO A 285 -16.71 -1.28 12.02
C PRO A 285 -16.85 -2.67 11.39
N ALA A 286 -17.79 -3.47 11.89
CA ALA A 286 -17.95 -4.88 11.54
C ALA A 286 -18.02 -5.15 10.02
N PRO A 287 -18.79 -4.37 9.21
CA PRO A 287 -18.81 -4.59 7.76
C PRO A 287 -17.45 -4.44 7.12
N LEU A 288 -16.66 -3.45 7.56
CA LEU A 288 -15.31 -3.20 7.03
C LEU A 288 -14.33 -4.29 7.51
N ALA A 289 -14.41 -4.71 8.77
CA ALA A 289 -13.57 -5.78 9.32
C ALA A 289 -13.81 -7.10 8.59
N VAL A 290 -15.08 -7.48 8.36
CA VAL A 290 -15.45 -8.68 7.60
C VAL A 290 -14.94 -8.61 6.16
N GLY A 291 -15.13 -7.49 5.49
CA GLY A 291 -14.59 -7.27 4.14
C GLY A 291 -13.07 -7.33 4.08
N PHE A 292 -12.40 -6.81 5.09
CA PHE A 292 -10.93 -6.88 5.16
C PHE A 292 -10.43 -8.30 5.41
N GLY A 293 -11.09 -9.07 6.29
CA GLY A 293 -10.78 -10.48 6.50
C GLY A 293 -10.92 -11.28 5.21
N GLU A 294 -12.03 -11.10 4.48
CA GLU A 294 -12.25 -11.77 3.20
C GLU A 294 -11.21 -11.37 2.14
N ALA A 295 -10.83 -10.10 2.07
CA ALA A 295 -9.76 -9.64 1.18
C ALA A 295 -8.41 -10.32 1.49
N CYS A 296 -8.10 -10.54 2.76
CA CYS A 296 -6.91 -11.30 3.18
C CYS A 296 -7.00 -12.77 2.74
N GLU A 297 -8.14 -13.42 2.94
CA GLU A 297 -8.36 -14.83 2.57
C GLU A 297 -8.27 -15.04 1.06
N ILE A 298 -8.89 -14.17 0.27
CA ILE A 298 -8.79 -14.21 -1.19
C ILE A 298 -7.35 -13.99 -1.63
N SER A 299 -6.68 -12.97 -1.08
CA SER A 299 -5.29 -12.67 -1.44
C SER A 299 -4.34 -13.81 -1.09
N GLU A 300 -4.54 -14.50 0.03
CA GLU A 300 -3.74 -15.67 0.39
C GLU A 300 -3.89 -16.81 -0.63
N LYS A 301 -5.13 -17.10 -1.03
CA LYS A 301 -5.42 -18.17 -2.01
C LYS A 301 -4.89 -17.85 -3.40
N GLU A 302 -4.95 -16.59 -3.81
CA GLU A 302 -4.68 -16.14 -5.18
C GLU A 302 -3.30 -15.48 -5.36
N MET A 303 -2.55 -15.20 -4.29
CA MET A 303 -1.26 -14.47 -4.33
C MET A 303 -0.31 -15.00 -5.39
N LYS A 304 -0.14 -16.32 -5.52
CA LYS A 304 0.78 -16.91 -6.50
C LYS A 304 0.34 -16.69 -7.94
N TYR A 305 -0.97 -16.71 -8.17
CA TYR A 305 -1.55 -16.43 -9.48
C TYR A 305 -1.42 -14.94 -9.81
N ASP A 306 -1.85 -14.09 -8.90
CA ASP A 306 -1.78 -12.63 -9.05
C ASP A 306 -0.34 -12.17 -9.30
N TYR A 307 0.63 -12.72 -8.55
CA TYR A 307 2.04 -12.38 -8.70
C TYR A 307 2.54 -12.67 -10.12
N LYS A 308 2.28 -13.88 -10.64
CA LYS A 308 2.69 -14.28 -12.00
C LYS A 308 1.99 -13.46 -13.08
N TRP A 309 0.70 -13.19 -12.89
CA TRP A 309 -0.07 -12.37 -13.82
C TRP A 309 0.49 -10.96 -13.90
N ILE A 310 0.70 -10.33 -12.75
CA ILE A 310 1.25 -8.98 -12.65
C ILE A 310 2.69 -8.92 -13.20
N GLU A 311 3.51 -9.94 -12.96
CA GLU A 311 4.85 -10.07 -13.53
C GLU A 311 4.80 -10.07 -15.08
N GLN A 312 3.94 -10.89 -15.68
CA GLN A 312 3.78 -10.93 -17.13
C GLN A 312 3.33 -9.58 -17.72
N LEU A 313 2.41 -8.90 -17.05
CA LEU A 313 1.95 -7.57 -17.46
C LEU A 313 3.05 -6.52 -17.34
N SER A 314 3.82 -6.58 -16.26
CA SER A 314 4.99 -5.72 -16.01
C SER A 314 6.05 -5.88 -17.08
N ASP A 315 6.44 -7.11 -17.36
CA ASP A 315 7.45 -7.44 -18.37
C ASP A 315 7.00 -6.99 -19.77
N ARG A 316 5.71 -7.17 -20.09
CA ARG A 316 5.14 -6.72 -21.34
C ARG A 316 5.22 -5.19 -21.50
N LEU A 317 4.86 -4.44 -20.46
CA LEU A 317 4.95 -2.98 -20.44
C LEU A 317 6.40 -2.52 -20.67
N LEU A 318 7.32 -3.04 -19.85
CA LEU A 318 8.74 -2.68 -19.90
C LEU A 318 9.35 -3.04 -21.26
N LYS A 319 9.06 -4.23 -21.81
CA LYS A 319 9.56 -4.65 -23.13
C LYS A 319 9.12 -3.72 -24.23
N LYS A 320 7.85 -3.28 -24.24
CA LYS A 320 7.34 -2.34 -25.26
C LYS A 320 8.00 -0.96 -25.11
N ILE A 321 8.08 -0.43 -23.90
CA ILE A 321 8.65 0.90 -23.64
C ILE A 321 10.15 0.91 -24.01
N TYR A 322 10.94 -0.03 -23.49
CA TYR A 322 12.38 -0.08 -23.76
C TYR A 322 12.72 -0.45 -25.22
N GLY A 323 11.84 -1.21 -25.88
CA GLY A 323 12.02 -1.53 -27.29
C GLY A 323 11.75 -0.36 -28.24
N SER A 324 11.09 0.69 -27.76
CA SER A 324 10.68 1.84 -28.60
C SER A 324 11.29 3.16 -28.17
N LEU A 325 11.69 3.30 -26.91
CA LEU A 325 12.23 4.54 -26.35
C LEU A 325 13.63 4.33 -25.78
N SER A 326 14.56 5.20 -26.14
CA SER A 326 15.85 5.36 -25.47
C SER A 326 15.73 6.28 -24.25
N HIS A 327 16.76 6.36 -23.40
CA HIS A 327 16.84 7.29 -22.28
C HIS A 327 15.63 7.19 -21.33
N VAL A 328 15.20 5.96 -21.05
CA VAL A 328 14.22 5.62 -20.01
C VAL A 328 14.96 4.97 -18.87
N ILE A 329 14.76 5.47 -17.65
CA ILE A 329 15.44 5.02 -16.44
C ILE A 329 14.41 4.40 -15.50
N ARG A 330 14.65 3.15 -15.07
CA ARG A 330 13.87 2.52 -14.01
C ARG A 330 14.40 2.99 -12.66
N ASN A 331 13.52 3.57 -11.85
CA ASN A 331 13.85 3.99 -10.49
C ASN A 331 13.69 2.80 -9.52
N GLY A 332 14.74 2.54 -8.73
CA GLY A 332 14.81 1.41 -7.80
C GLY A 332 15.46 0.16 -8.39
N ASP A 333 15.53 -0.90 -7.57
CA ASP A 333 16.15 -2.17 -7.94
C ASP A 333 15.23 -2.98 -8.88
N PRO A 334 15.70 -3.40 -10.07
CA PRO A 334 14.86 -4.15 -11.02
C PRO A 334 14.53 -5.58 -10.55
N GLU A 335 15.38 -6.21 -9.74
CA GLU A 335 15.22 -7.60 -9.28
C GLU A 335 14.53 -7.67 -7.92
N GLN A 336 14.96 -6.79 -6.99
CA GLN A 336 14.41 -6.72 -5.65
C GLN A 336 13.21 -5.77 -5.58
N SER A 337 12.26 -5.92 -6.51
CA SER A 337 11.04 -5.10 -6.58
C SER A 337 9.77 -5.96 -6.64
N TYR A 338 8.65 -5.36 -6.27
CA TYR A 338 7.32 -5.87 -6.54
C TYR A 338 6.90 -5.45 -7.96
N HIS A 339 6.63 -6.41 -8.83
CA HIS A 339 6.35 -6.17 -10.26
C HIS A 339 5.13 -5.28 -10.52
N GLY A 340 4.18 -5.22 -9.60
CA GLY A 340 3.00 -4.35 -9.72
C GLY A 340 3.28 -2.86 -9.50
N CYS A 341 4.49 -2.48 -9.11
CA CYS A 341 4.89 -1.10 -8.89
C CYS A 341 6.14 -0.79 -9.73
N ILE A 342 5.95 -0.12 -10.86
CA ILE A 342 7.02 0.28 -11.78
C ILE A 342 7.12 1.80 -11.75
N ASN A 343 8.32 2.32 -11.54
CA ASN A 343 8.59 3.75 -11.64
C ASN A 343 9.63 4.00 -12.73
N LEU A 344 9.27 4.77 -13.75
CA LEU A 344 10.12 5.11 -14.88
C LEU A 344 10.27 6.63 -15.01
N SER A 345 11.49 7.09 -15.17
CA SER A 345 11.81 8.47 -15.58
C SER A 345 12.11 8.53 -17.08
N PHE A 346 11.54 9.51 -17.74
CA PHE A 346 11.70 9.74 -19.17
C PHE A 346 12.56 10.99 -19.39
N ALA A 347 13.85 10.80 -19.68
CA ALA A 347 14.75 11.93 -19.89
C ALA A 347 14.30 12.82 -21.06
N TYR A 348 14.56 14.12 -20.92
CA TYR A 348 14.24 15.16 -21.92
C TYR A 348 12.74 15.37 -22.17
N VAL A 349 11.92 15.03 -21.16
CA VAL A 349 10.47 15.24 -21.19
C VAL A 349 10.05 15.99 -19.93
N GLU A 350 9.22 17.00 -20.10
CA GLU A 350 8.61 17.68 -18.96
C GLU A 350 7.47 16.81 -18.39
N GLY A 351 7.57 16.49 -17.08
CA GLY A 351 6.73 15.46 -16.45
C GLY A 351 5.27 15.82 -16.32
N GLU A 352 4.93 17.07 -16.05
CA GLU A 352 3.54 17.51 -15.96
C GLU A 352 2.85 17.45 -17.32
N SER A 353 3.54 17.87 -18.39
CA SER A 353 3.06 17.75 -19.76
C SER A 353 2.81 16.29 -20.15
N LEU A 354 3.71 15.38 -19.73
CA LEU A 354 3.50 13.96 -19.99
C LEU A 354 2.29 13.40 -19.26
N LEU A 355 2.08 13.73 -17.98
CA LEU A 355 0.90 13.32 -17.23
C LEU A 355 -0.39 13.89 -17.81
N MET A 356 -0.39 15.16 -18.22
CA MET A 356 -1.54 15.78 -18.88
C MET A 356 -1.85 15.11 -20.24
N ALA A 357 -0.82 14.71 -20.98
CA ALA A 357 -0.99 13.99 -22.23
C ALA A 357 -1.56 12.57 -22.03
N LEU A 358 -1.23 11.94 -20.89
CA LEU A 358 -1.71 10.60 -20.51
C LEU A 358 -3.02 10.61 -19.71
N LYS A 359 -3.83 11.67 -19.79
CA LYS A 359 -5.07 11.86 -19.01
C LYS A 359 -6.10 10.72 -19.13
N ASP A 360 -6.02 9.93 -20.21
CA ASP A 360 -6.88 8.75 -20.43
C ASP A 360 -6.43 7.52 -19.62
N ILE A 361 -5.34 7.64 -18.87
CA ILE A 361 -4.78 6.61 -18.01
C ILE A 361 -4.54 7.21 -16.62
N ALA A 362 -5.16 6.65 -15.60
CA ALA A 362 -4.95 7.05 -14.22
C ALA A 362 -3.58 6.54 -13.75
N LEU A 363 -2.62 7.44 -13.68
CA LEU A 363 -1.24 7.23 -13.26
C LEU A 363 -0.89 8.19 -12.12
N SER A 364 0.20 7.94 -11.43
CA SER A 364 0.77 8.85 -10.44
C SER A 364 2.18 9.27 -10.84
N SER A 365 2.53 10.54 -10.61
CA SER A 365 3.92 10.97 -10.59
C SER A 365 4.52 10.84 -9.19
N GLY A 366 5.84 10.82 -9.08
CA GLY A 366 6.53 10.88 -7.80
C GLY A 366 6.21 12.14 -6.98
N SER A 367 5.73 13.21 -7.61
CA SER A 367 5.32 14.47 -6.97
C SER A 367 3.85 14.48 -6.50
N ALA A 368 3.00 13.53 -6.92
CA ALA A 368 1.55 13.56 -6.66
C ALA A 368 1.13 13.46 -5.19
N CYS A 369 2.01 13.02 -4.28
CA CYS A 369 1.72 13.03 -2.84
C CYS A 369 1.81 14.42 -2.20
N THR A 370 2.24 15.44 -2.96
CA THR A 370 2.38 16.83 -2.51
C THR A 370 1.76 17.76 -3.54
N SER A 371 0.46 17.63 -3.78
CA SER A 371 -0.31 18.45 -4.73
C SER A 371 -0.25 19.97 -4.52
N ALA A 372 0.66 20.45 -3.70
CA ALA A 372 0.92 21.88 -3.42
C ALA A 372 2.38 22.29 -3.51
N SER A 373 3.34 21.39 -3.81
CA SER A 373 4.75 21.76 -3.94
C SER A 373 5.31 21.31 -5.28
N LEU A 374 6.01 22.22 -5.96
CA LEU A 374 6.80 21.98 -7.18
C LEU A 374 8.05 21.10 -6.90
N GLU A 375 8.21 20.59 -5.67
CA GLU A 375 9.37 19.80 -5.29
C GLU A 375 9.27 18.37 -5.81
N PRO A 376 10.37 17.80 -6.36
CA PRO A 376 10.44 16.42 -6.78
C PRO A 376 10.29 15.49 -5.58
N SER A 377 9.91 14.23 -5.85
CA SER A 377 9.73 13.20 -4.83
C SER A 377 10.95 13.07 -3.92
N TYR A 378 10.70 13.09 -2.59
CA TYR A 378 11.76 12.85 -1.61
C TYR A 378 12.36 11.43 -1.72
N VAL A 379 11.58 10.44 -2.22
CA VAL A 379 12.05 9.07 -2.47
C VAL A 379 13.05 9.07 -3.62
N LEU A 380 12.74 9.73 -4.73
CA LEU A 380 13.64 9.82 -5.88
C LEU A 380 14.90 10.61 -5.55
N ARG A 381 14.78 11.68 -4.78
CA ARG A 381 15.97 12.41 -4.25
C ARG A 381 16.84 11.52 -3.37
N ALA A 382 16.22 10.70 -2.50
CA ALA A 382 16.94 9.79 -1.61
C ALA A 382 17.73 8.71 -2.35
N ILE A 383 17.28 8.27 -3.52
CA ILE A 383 18.03 7.33 -4.39
C ILE A 383 19.03 8.03 -5.31
N GLY A 384 19.15 9.36 -5.24
CA GLY A 384 20.10 10.14 -6.03
C GLY A 384 19.68 10.37 -7.47
N ALA A 385 18.37 10.33 -7.77
CA ALA A 385 17.88 10.74 -9.10
C ALA A 385 18.11 12.25 -9.32
N ASP A 386 18.60 12.61 -10.49
CA ASP A 386 18.70 14.01 -10.91
C ASP A 386 17.31 14.66 -10.88
N GLU A 387 17.25 15.96 -10.61
CA GLU A 387 15.99 16.69 -10.42
C GLU A 387 15.07 16.59 -11.65
N ASP A 388 15.61 16.78 -12.85
CA ASP A 388 14.88 16.66 -14.11
C ASP A 388 14.30 15.26 -14.32
N LEU A 389 15.06 14.21 -13.97
CA LEU A 389 14.62 12.83 -14.03
C LEU A 389 13.57 12.50 -12.98
N ALA A 390 13.66 13.11 -11.81
CA ALA A 390 12.67 12.95 -10.76
C ALA A 390 11.33 13.59 -11.15
N HIS A 391 11.37 14.75 -11.80
CA HIS A 391 10.18 15.44 -12.33
C HIS A 391 9.51 14.66 -13.46
N SER A 392 10.28 14.02 -14.34
CA SER A 392 9.74 13.23 -15.48
C SER A 392 9.32 11.81 -15.10
N SER A 393 9.29 11.48 -13.80
CA SER A 393 8.96 10.13 -13.34
C SER A 393 7.47 9.83 -13.35
N ILE A 394 7.11 8.65 -13.81
CA ILE A 394 5.75 8.11 -13.75
C ILE A 394 5.76 6.76 -13.04
N ARG A 395 4.83 6.60 -12.09
CA ARG A 395 4.55 5.33 -11.46
C ARG A 395 3.38 4.63 -12.14
N PHE A 396 3.64 3.42 -12.64
CA PHE A 396 2.65 2.51 -13.20
C PHE A 396 2.27 1.48 -12.13
N GLY A 397 1.01 1.52 -11.71
CA GLY A 397 0.47 0.64 -10.69
C GLY A 397 -0.39 -0.45 -11.27
N ILE A 398 0.20 -1.63 -11.51
CA ILE A 398 -0.46 -2.80 -12.08
C ILE A 398 -1.12 -3.60 -10.96
N GLY A 399 -2.36 -4.03 -11.18
CA GLY A 399 -3.14 -4.80 -10.20
C GLY A 399 -3.71 -6.10 -10.77
N ARG A 400 -4.38 -6.87 -9.88
CA ARG A 400 -5.07 -8.14 -10.18
C ARG A 400 -5.98 -8.05 -11.40
N PHE A 401 -6.64 -6.93 -11.56
CA PHE A 401 -7.68 -6.74 -12.57
C PHE A 401 -7.19 -6.04 -13.84
N THR A 402 -5.92 -5.69 -13.90
CA THR A 402 -5.33 -5.09 -15.10
C THR A 402 -5.26 -6.12 -16.23
N THR A 403 -5.61 -5.72 -17.46
CA THR A 403 -5.63 -6.60 -18.62
C THR A 403 -4.43 -6.37 -19.55
N ILE A 404 -4.21 -7.32 -20.47
CA ILE A 404 -3.16 -7.21 -21.50
C ILE A 404 -3.43 -6.01 -22.40
N GLU A 405 -4.69 -5.81 -22.79
CA GLU A 405 -5.10 -4.71 -23.67
C GLU A 405 -4.88 -3.35 -23.03
N GLU A 406 -5.12 -3.22 -21.72
CA GLU A 406 -4.84 -1.99 -20.95
C GLU A 406 -3.34 -1.70 -20.92
N ILE A 407 -2.51 -2.72 -20.74
CA ILE A 407 -1.05 -2.60 -20.78
C ILE A 407 -0.57 -2.19 -22.17
N ASP A 408 -1.11 -2.81 -23.22
CA ASP A 408 -0.74 -2.48 -24.59
C ASP A 408 -1.09 -1.05 -24.95
N TYR A 409 -2.31 -0.62 -24.63
CA TYR A 409 -2.77 0.75 -24.83
C TYR A 409 -1.90 1.74 -24.03
N THR A 410 -1.59 1.42 -22.78
CA THR A 410 -0.74 2.28 -21.94
C THR A 410 0.65 2.45 -22.52
N ALA A 411 1.28 1.35 -22.97
CA ALA A 411 2.59 1.39 -23.60
C ALA A 411 2.57 2.24 -24.88
N GLU A 412 1.59 2.02 -25.76
CA GLU A 412 1.44 2.78 -27.01
C GLU A 412 1.26 4.27 -26.78
N LYS A 413 0.38 4.65 -25.85
CA LYS A 413 0.16 6.05 -25.48
C LYS A 413 1.40 6.69 -24.87
N CYS A 414 2.07 5.98 -23.95
CA CYS A 414 3.30 6.45 -23.34
C CYS A 414 4.38 6.71 -24.41
N ILE A 415 4.61 5.76 -25.31
CA ILE A 415 5.58 5.89 -26.41
C ILE A 415 5.22 7.07 -27.31
N GLN A 416 3.96 7.18 -27.72
CA GLN A 416 3.46 8.26 -28.58
C GLN A 416 3.72 9.63 -27.95
N HIS A 417 3.35 9.82 -26.68
CA HIS A 417 3.45 11.13 -26.02
C HIS A 417 4.88 11.48 -25.65
N VAL A 418 5.71 10.53 -25.20
CA VAL A 418 7.13 10.75 -24.92
C VAL A 418 7.86 11.16 -26.20
N THR A 419 7.63 10.46 -27.32
CA THR A 419 8.22 10.81 -28.59
C THR A 419 7.85 12.24 -29.02
N ARG A 420 6.55 12.57 -28.99
CA ARG A 420 6.05 13.91 -29.33
C ARG A 420 6.62 15.01 -28.45
N LEU A 421 6.70 14.80 -27.14
CA LEU A 421 7.24 15.80 -26.22
C LEU A 421 8.74 15.99 -26.43
N ARG A 422 9.48 14.92 -26.73
CA ARG A 422 10.90 14.99 -27.09
C ARG A 422 11.13 15.78 -28.39
N GLU A 423 10.31 15.55 -29.42
CA GLU A 423 10.39 16.32 -30.68
C GLU A 423 10.22 17.84 -30.49
N MET A 424 9.58 18.26 -29.40
CA MET A 424 9.41 19.68 -29.04
C MET A 424 10.46 20.17 -28.04
N SER A 425 11.38 19.31 -27.60
CA SER A 425 12.38 19.63 -26.58
C SER A 425 13.71 20.04 -27.22
N PRO A 426 14.20 21.29 -27.04
CA PRO A 426 15.52 21.68 -27.50
C PRO A 426 16.66 20.82 -26.95
N LEU A 427 16.51 20.32 -25.72
CA LEU A 427 17.50 19.44 -25.10
C LEU A 427 17.59 18.09 -25.83
N TRP A 428 16.47 17.58 -26.35
CA TRP A 428 16.44 16.36 -27.13
C TRP A 428 17.12 16.53 -28.49
N GLU A 429 16.91 17.68 -29.14
CA GLU A 429 17.56 18.00 -30.40
C GLU A 429 19.09 18.01 -30.24
N MET A 430 19.61 18.68 -29.20
CA MET A 430 21.04 18.69 -28.87
C MET A 430 21.60 17.28 -28.65
N VAL A 431 20.86 16.41 -27.94
CA VAL A 431 21.28 15.01 -27.73
C VAL A 431 21.34 14.24 -29.03
N GLN A 432 20.40 14.44 -29.96
CA GLN A 432 20.40 13.80 -31.29
C GLN A 432 21.59 14.28 -32.14
N GLU A 433 22.04 15.52 -31.95
CA GLU A 433 23.25 16.08 -32.58
C GLU A 433 24.55 15.61 -31.92
N GLY A 434 24.45 14.80 -30.85
CA GLY A 434 25.62 14.26 -30.14
C GLY A 434 26.27 15.24 -29.15
N ILE A 435 25.57 16.30 -28.76
CA ILE A 435 26.06 17.26 -27.81
C ILE A 435 25.93 16.71 -26.39
N ASP A 436 27.04 16.69 -25.64
CA ASP A 436 27.00 16.29 -24.22
C ASP A 436 26.47 17.47 -23.39
N LEU A 437 25.23 17.36 -22.92
CA LEU A 437 24.55 18.39 -22.13
C LEU A 437 25.28 18.70 -20.80
N LYS A 438 26.07 17.77 -20.26
CA LYS A 438 26.87 18.01 -19.04
C LYS A 438 28.07 18.93 -19.31
N SER A 439 28.46 19.09 -20.57
CA SER A 439 29.54 20.01 -20.97
C SER A 439 29.08 21.45 -21.15
N ILE A 440 27.78 21.70 -21.15
CA ILE A 440 27.21 23.04 -21.38
C ILE A 440 27.21 23.83 -20.07
N GLN A 441 27.91 25.01 -20.09
CA GLN A 441 27.80 25.97 -19.01
C GLN A 441 26.54 26.81 -19.21
N TRP A 442 25.50 26.52 -18.46
CA TRP A 442 24.26 27.30 -18.46
C TRP A 442 24.53 28.63 -17.75
N SER A 443 24.42 29.75 -18.48
CA SER A 443 24.45 31.09 -17.85
C SER A 443 23.16 31.25 -17.02
N GLN A 444 23.29 31.38 -15.71
CA GLN A 444 22.20 31.81 -14.87
C GLN A 444 21.83 33.27 -15.23
N HIS A 445 20.66 33.48 -15.78
CA HIS A 445 20.02 34.80 -15.92
C HIS A 445 19.00 35.02 -14.82
#